data_c906d23baf92f5622f71ad0c20a1542e
#
_entry.id   c906d23baf92f5622f71ad0c20a1542e
#
_cell.length_a   1.000
_cell.length_b   1.000
_cell.length_c   1.000
_cell.angle_alpha   90.00
_cell.angle_beta   90.00
_cell.angle_gamma   90.00
#
_symmetry.space_group_name_H-M   'P 1'
#
loop_
_entity.id
_entity.type
_entity.pdbx_description
1 polymer ?
#
loop_
_entity_poly.entity_id
_entity_poly.type
_entity_poly.pdbx_seq_one_letter_code
_entity_poly.pdbx_strand_id
1 'polypeptide(L)'
;MKKIKAFLLTKSVGLYINFLSYVLPRKAFQLAYVFFSNPRSGKLQLESLPEILHTSNQEQLNLDGHTIQTYHWSGNETVILLMHGWESNSSRWEKLLTELLNTGSTIVALDAPAHGLSDGKEFNVPLYASFTELVIQKYQPKYIIGHSMGGITAIYHQYHYGNSELKKMVLLGAPSDFSIILHNYLKLLSLNNKIKKAFYHYTRERFQIDIDDFSGQKFLKSSPTQGMIIHDTDDTVVLFEEAKKLAATWKSATLMSTNGLGHSLHDEEVNQKIVAFLLEA
;
A
#
# COMPACT_ATOMS: atom_id res chain seq x y z
N MET A 1 19.79 23.19 5.53
CA MET A 1 20.19 23.28 4.10
C MET A 1 19.58 22.17 3.23
N LYS A 2 19.68 20.86 3.55
CA LYS A 2 19.12 19.77 2.72
C LYS A 2 17.60 19.90 2.51
N LYS A 3 16.80 20.18 3.55
CA LYS A 3 15.33 20.36 3.46
C LYS A 3 14.93 21.53 2.53
N ILE A 4 15.66 22.66 2.59
CA ILE A 4 15.38 23.83 1.73
C ILE A 4 15.69 23.50 0.27
N LYS A 5 16.82 22.84 -0.02
CA LYS A 5 17.16 22.41 -1.39
C LYS A 5 16.11 21.46 -1.96
N ALA A 6 15.67 20.46 -1.17
CA ALA A 6 14.62 19.54 -1.58
C ALA A 6 13.28 20.28 -1.86
N PHE A 7 12.88 21.20 -1.00
CA PHE A 7 11.69 22.02 -1.21
C PHE A 7 11.76 22.85 -2.50
N LEU A 8 12.89 23.57 -2.73
CA LEU A 8 13.09 24.37 -3.94
C LEU A 8 13.06 23.50 -5.20
N LEU A 9 13.73 22.34 -5.18
CA LEU A 9 13.71 21.39 -6.28
C LEU A 9 12.29 20.91 -6.58
N THR A 10 11.54 20.52 -5.56
CA THR A 10 10.15 20.07 -5.69
C THR A 10 9.27 21.15 -6.35
N LYS A 11 9.40 22.41 -5.90
CA LYS A 11 8.63 23.52 -6.47
C LYS A 11 9.08 23.89 -7.90
N SER A 12 10.38 23.79 -8.20
CA SER A 12 10.89 24.01 -9.56
C SER A 12 10.37 22.97 -10.55
N VAL A 13 10.32 21.68 -10.15
CA VAL A 13 9.73 20.62 -10.97
C VAL A 13 8.24 20.89 -11.21
N GLY A 14 7.49 21.26 -10.18
CA GLY A 14 6.07 21.60 -10.32
C GLY A 14 5.83 22.80 -11.23
N LEU A 15 6.64 23.85 -11.10
CA LEU A 15 6.57 25.02 -12.01
C LEU A 15 6.83 24.65 -13.47
N TYR A 16 7.85 23.82 -13.71
CA TYR A 16 8.17 23.33 -15.05
C TYR A 16 7.02 22.50 -15.65
N ILE A 17 6.44 21.56 -14.88
CA ILE A 17 5.26 20.77 -15.30
C ILE A 17 4.08 21.69 -15.61
N ASN A 18 3.82 22.70 -14.76
CA ASN A 18 2.75 23.66 -14.98
C ASN A 18 2.95 24.46 -16.27
N PHE A 19 4.18 24.94 -16.55
CA PHE A 19 4.50 25.61 -17.80
C PHE A 19 4.26 24.68 -18.99
N LEU A 20 4.80 23.45 -18.95
CA LEU A 20 4.59 22.47 -20.01
C LEU A 20 3.10 22.15 -20.24
N SER A 21 2.25 22.24 -19.22
CA SER A 21 0.82 21.95 -19.37
C SER A 21 0.09 22.92 -20.33
N TYR A 22 0.70 24.05 -20.65
CA TYR A 22 0.16 25.02 -21.61
C TYR A 22 0.72 24.85 -23.03
N VAL A 23 1.98 24.38 -23.15
CA VAL A 23 2.67 24.27 -24.47
C VAL A 23 2.74 22.84 -24.98
N LEU A 24 2.88 21.85 -24.10
CA LEU A 24 3.02 20.43 -24.44
C LEU A 24 2.23 19.56 -23.42
N PRO A 25 0.88 19.66 -23.39
CA PRO A 25 0.06 19.08 -22.31
C PRO A 25 0.25 17.57 -22.12
N ARG A 26 0.44 16.80 -23.21
CA ARG A 26 0.70 15.35 -23.11
C ARG A 26 2.02 15.05 -22.39
N LYS A 27 3.10 15.77 -22.72
CA LYS A 27 4.40 15.62 -22.07
C LYS A 27 4.36 16.06 -20.61
N ALA A 28 3.63 17.14 -20.30
CA ALA A 28 3.43 17.61 -18.93
C ALA A 28 2.75 16.55 -18.07
N PHE A 29 1.68 15.95 -18.59
CA PHE A 29 0.99 14.88 -17.88
C PHE A 29 1.88 13.63 -17.72
N GLN A 30 2.56 13.18 -18.77
CA GLN A 30 3.48 12.04 -18.69
C GLN A 30 4.54 12.24 -17.62
N LEU A 31 5.13 13.43 -17.54
CA LEU A 31 6.13 13.76 -16.52
C LEU A 31 5.51 13.75 -15.12
N ALA A 32 4.34 14.38 -14.94
CA ALA A 32 3.62 14.37 -13.68
C ALA A 32 3.26 12.93 -13.25
N TYR A 33 2.80 12.10 -14.17
CA TYR A 33 2.43 10.73 -13.91
C TYR A 33 3.66 9.87 -13.51
N VAL A 34 4.78 10.01 -14.19
CA VAL A 34 6.02 9.31 -13.83
C VAL A 34 6.47 9.69 -12.41
N PHE A 35 6.43 10.96 -12.03
CA PHE A 35 6.75 11.37 -10.68
C PHE A 35 5.77 10.85 -9.63
N PHE A 36 4.53 10.61 -10.01
CA PHE A 36 3.48 10.08 -9.15
C PHE A 36 3.56 8.57 -8.98
N SER A 37 3.87 7.83 -10.04
CA SER A 37 3.72 6.37 -10.11
C SER A 37 5.03 5.59 -10.04
N ASN A 38 6.19 6.23 -10.24
CA ASN A 38 7.46 5.54 -10.22
C ASN A 38 8.18 5.76 -8.89
N PRO A 39 8.32 4.73 -8.04
CA PRO A 39 9.03 4.83 -6.77
C PRO A 39 10.51 5.12 -6.99
N ARG A 40 11.10 5.92 -6.12
CA ARG A 40 12.52 6.30 -6.13
C ARG A 40 13.35 5.52 -5.12
N SER A 41 12.67 4.82 -4.22
CA SER A 41 13.28 3.93 -3.22
C SER A 41 12.45 2.66 -3.08
N GLY A 42 12.83 1.78 -2.15
CA GLY A 42 12.12 0.53 -1.91
C GLY A 42 12.57 -0.65 -2.76
N LYS A 43 13.43 -0.45 -3.78
CA LYS A 43 14.07 -1.55 -4.52
C LYS A 43 15.10 -2.28 -3.64
N LEU A 44 15.21 -3.59 -3.85
CA LEU A 44 16.22 -4.45 -3.26
C LEU A 44 17.19 -4.92 -4.34
N GLN A 45 18.38 -5.36 -3.89
CA GLN A 45 19.37 -6.02 -4.73
C GLN A 45 19.58 -7.43 -4.17
N LEU A 46 19.62 -8.42 -5.02
CA LEU A 46 19.72 -9.82 -4.61
C LEU A 46 20.98 -10.09 -3.78
N GLU A 47 22.07 -9.39 -4.12
CA GLU A 47 23.38 -9.52 -3.47
C GLU A 47 23.42 -8.91 -2.06
N SER A 48 22.44 -8.09 -1.70
CA SER A 48 22.37 -7.39 -0.41
C SER A 48 20.98 -7.42 0.21
N LEU A 49 20.31 -8.57 0.09
CA LEU A 49 19.01 -8.76 0.73
C LEU A 49 19.12 -8.65 2.25
N PRO A 50 18.16 -8.03 2.93
CA PRO A 50 18.03 -8.12 4.38
C PRO A 50 17.95 -9.56 4.85
N GLU A 51 18.63 -9.88 5.96
CA GLU A 51 18.77 -11.25 6.48
C GLU A 51 17.41 -11.94 6.67
N ILE A 52 16.41 -11.20 7.16
CA ILE A 52 15.07 -11.72 7.36
C ILE A 52 14.46 -12.30 6.08
N LEU A 53 14.78 -11.76 4.91
CA LEU A 53 14.30 -12.27 3.63
C LEU A 53 15.08 -13.50 3.16
N HIS A 54 16.33 -13.67 3.59
CA HIS A 54 17.11 -14.89 3.32
C HIS A 54 16.57 -16.11 4.05
N THR A 55 15.89 -15.94 5.18
CA THR A 55 15.30 -17.06 5.93
C THR A 55 14.02 -17.61 5.29
N SER A 56 13.50 -16.97 4.27
CA SER A 56 12.29 -17.38 3.55
C SER A 56 12.59 -18.30 2.36
N ASN A 57 11.58 -19.05 1.97
CA ASN A 57 11.53 -19.63 0.63
C ASN A 57 11.11 -18.51 -0.35
N GLN A 58 12.04 -18.13 -1.23
CA GLN A 58 11.82 -17.06 -2.20
C GLN A 58 11.27 -17.66 -3.49
N GLU A 59 10.22 -17.02 -4.03
CA GLU A 59 9.62 -17.46 -5.26
C GLU A 59 9.26 -16.28 -6.14
N GLN A 60 9.44 -16.46 -7.44
CA GLN A 60 9.00 -15.52 -8.47
C GLN A 60 7.78 -16.06 -9.18
N LEU A 61 6.69 -15.28 -9.14
CA LEU A 61 5.46 -15.52 -9.90
C LEU A 61 5.43 -14.60 -11.12
N ASN A 62 4.72 -14.99 -12.17
CA ASN A 62 4.59 -14.19 -13.38
C ASN A 62 3.14 -13.85 -13.65
N LEU A 63 2.87 -12.58 -13.98
CA LEU A 63 1.57 -12.06 -14.38
C LEU A 63 1.75 -11.02 -15.48
N ASP A 64 1.20 -11.28 -16.66
CA ASP A 64 1.18 -10.33 -17.80
C ASP A 64 2.56 -9.71 -18.13
N GLY A 65 3.62 -10.53 -18.06
CA GLY A 65 4.99 -10.10 -18.34
C GLY A 65 5.69 -9.42 -17.17
N HIS A 66 5.06 -9.35 -15.99
CA HIS A 66 5.68 -8.90 -14.76
C HIS A 66 6.15 -10.08 -13.91
N THR A 67 7.36 -9.96 -13.33
CA THR A 67 7.88 -10.85 -12.30
C THR A 67 7.55 -10.30 -10.94
N ILE A 68 6.85 -11.11 -10.12
CA ILE A 68 6.41 -10.77 -8.77
C ILE A 68 7.25 -11.56 -7.79
N GLN A 69 7.95 -10.91 -6.89
CA GLN A 69 8.72 -11.55 -5.84
C GLN A 69 7.85 -11.82 -4.62
N THR A 70 7.86 -13.06 -4.16
CA THR A 70 7.24 -13.48 -2.90
C THR A 70 8.25 -14.12 -1.96
N TYR A 71 7.96 -14.03 -0.67
CA TYR A 71 8.73 -14.59 0.43
C TYR A 71 7.79 -15.42 1.30
N HIS A 72 8.14 -16.67 1.54
CA HIS A 72 7.29 -17.62 2.22
C HIS A 72 8.03 -18.27 3.39
N TRP A 73 7.48 -18.16 4.59
CA TRP A 73 7.91 -18.84 5.80
C TRP A 73 6.86 -19.90 6.16
N SER A 74 7.26 -21.16 6.05
CA SER A 74 6.35 -22.30 6.24
C SER A 74 5.92 -22.45 7.70
N GLY A 75 4.65 -22.71 7.91
CA GLY A 75 4.02 -22.99 9.19
C GLY A 75 2.83 -23.94 9.03
N ASN A 76 1.76 -23.73 9.79
CA ASN A 76 0.52 -24.51 9.69
C ASN A 76 -0.38 -24.03 8.53
N GLU A 77 -1.63 -24.57 8.45
CA GLU A 77 -2.59 -24.22 7.40
C GLU A 77 -3.15 -22.79 7.49
N THR A 78 -2.85 -22.05 8.53
CA THR A 78 -3.27 -20.64 8.65
C THR A 78 -2.26 -19.76 7.94
N VAL A 79 -2.66 -19.17 6.81
CA VAL A 79 -1.78 -18.31 6.01
C VAL A 79 -2.09 -16.84 6.28
N ILE A 80 -1.03 -16.06 6.52
CA ILE A 80 -1.09 -14.60 6.73
C ILE A 80 -0.32 -13.93 5.58
N LEU A 81 -0.99 -13.04 4.84
CA LEU A 81 -0.40 -12.26 3.76
C LEU A 81 0.00 -10.87 4.24
N LEU A 82 1.24 -10.46 3.95
CA LEU A 82 1.81 -9.16 4.32
C LEU A 82 2.00 -8.28 3.08
N MET A 83 1.39 -7.09 3.07
CA MET A 83 1.39 -6.15 1.96
C MET A 83 2.00 -4.82 2.38
N HIS A 84 3.20 -4.51 1.89
CA HIS A 84 3.89 -3.26 2.22
C HIS A 84 3.36 -2.05 1.42
N GLY A 85 3.79 -0.84 1.81
CA GLY A 85 3.39 0.42 1.20
C GLY A 85 4.37 0.98 0.16
N TRP A 86 4.12 2.23 -0.24
CA TRP A 86 4.94 2.99 -1.19
C TRP A 86 6.37 3.20 -0.69
N GLU A 87 7.34 3.11 -1.61
CA GLU A 87 8.78 3.30 -1.36
C GLU A 87 9.32 2.42 -0.21
N SER A 88 8.73 1.22 -0.03
CA SER A 88 9.07 0.20 0.96
C SER A 88 9.30 -1.16 0.25
N ASN A 89 9.44 -2.24 0.99
CA ASN A 89 9.53 -3.61 0.50
C ASN A 89 9.22 -4.61 1.64
N SER A 90 9.28 -5.90 1.35
CA SER A 90 8.90 -6.96 2.29
C SER A 90 9.75 -7.02 3.56
N SER A 91 10.96 -6.44 3.58
CA SER A 91 11.80 -6.43 4.79
C SER A 91 11.25 -5.55 5.91
N ARG A 92 10.30 -4.64 5.61
CA ARG A 92 9.68 -3.82 6.65
C ARG A 92 8.99 -4.63 7.75
N TRP A 93 8.66 -5.88 7.44
CA TRP A 93 7.94 -6.75 8.35
C TRP A 93 8.81 -7.44 9.40
N GLU A 94 10.13 -7.23 9.38
CA GLU A 94 11.11 -7.93 10.22
C GLU A 94 10.68 -8.06 11.69
N LYS A 95 10.27 -6.97 12.32
CA LYS A 95 9.85 -6.97 13.73
C LYS A 95 8.53 -7.71 13.96
N LEU A 96 7.52 -7.47 13.12
CA LEU A 96 6.24 -8.14 13.21
C LEU A 96 6.35 -9.62 12.84
N LEU A 97 7.20 -9.94 11.87
CA LEU A 97 7.37 -11.31 11.40
C LEU A 97 7.84 -12.26 12.52
N THR A 98 8.73 -11.81 13.40
CA THR A 98 9.17 -12.60 14.56
C THR A 98 7.98 -13.03 15.43
N GLU A 99 7.07 -12.11 15.71
CA GLU A 99 5.86 -12.41 16.49
C GLU A 99 4.88 -13.32 15.74
N LEU A 100 4.71 -13.09 14.43
CA LEU A 100 3.83 -13.92 13.61
C LEU A 100 4.35 -15.35 13.47
N LEU A 101 5.64 -15.56 13.32
CA LEU A 101 6.24 -16.91 13.25
C LEU A 101 6.03 -17.70 14.55
N ASN A 102 6.03 -17.02 15.70
CA ASN A 102 5.75 -17.65 16.99
C ASN A 102 4.31 -18.19 17.12
N THR A 103 3.38 -17.75 16.26
CA THR A 103 2.02 -18.31 16.19
C THR A 103 1.97 -19.68 15.49
N GLY A 104 3.05 -20.08 14.85
CA GLY A 104 3.11 -21.28 14.01
C GLY A 104 2.41 -21.13 12.64
N SER A 105 1.90 -19.95 12.31
CA SER A 105 1.21 -19.69 11.03
C SER A 105 2.20 -19.66 9.86
N THR A 106 1.73 -19.98 8.68
CA THR A 106 2.44 -19.74 7.42
C THR A 106 2.36 -18.27 7.08
N ILE A 107 3.51 -17.64 6.81
CA ILE A 107 3.59 -16.22 6.46
C ILE A 107 4.00 -16.07 5.01
N VAL A 108 3.31 -15.24 4.28
CA VAL A 108 3.65 -14.85 2.90
C VAL A 108 3.77 -13.34 2.82
N ALA A 109 4.85 -12.85 2.25
CA ALA A 109 4.99 -11.43 1.90
C ALA A 109 5.23 -11.31 0.40
N LEU A 110 4.74 -10.22 -0.22
CA LEU A 110 5.05 -9.94 -1.61
C LEU A 110 5.62 -8.53 -1.75
N ASP A 111 6.56 -8.38 -2.66
CA ASP A 111 7.02 -7.08 -3.09
C ASP A 111 6.02 -6.49 -4.10
N ALA A 112 5.56 -5.28 -3.82
CA ALA A 112 4.63 -4.55 -4.70
C ALA A 112 5.26 -4.28 -6.08
N PRO A 113 4.45 -3.94 -7.12
CA PRO A 113 4.97 -3.53 -8.42
C PRO A 113 6.03 -2.43 -8.29
N ALA A 114 7.14 -2.56 -9.01
CA ALA A 114 8.27 -1.62 -9.01
C ALA A 114 9.03 -1.50 -7.68
N HIS A 115 8.77 -2.35 -6.68
CA HIS A 115 9.44 -2.37 -5.38
C HIS A 115 10.18 -3.70 -5.14
N GLY A 116 11.02 -3.73 -4.10
CA GLY A 116 11.78 -4.92 -3.71
C GLY A 116 12.47 -5.57 -4.90
N LEU A 117 12.32 -6.87 -5.06
CA LEU A 117 12.78 -7.64 -6.21
C LEU A 117 11.70 -7.84 -7.29
N SER A 118 10.45 -7.39 -7.09
CA SER A 118 9.44 -7.37 -8.15
C SER A 118 9.83 -6.41 -9.26
N ASP A 119 9.54 -6.76 -10.50
CA ASP A 119 9.92 -5.92 -11.64
C ASP A 119 9.01 -4.71 -11.87
N GLY A 120 9.18 -4.07 -13.02
CA GLY A 120 8.43 -2.89 -13.41
C GLY A 120 9.06 -1.58 -12.96
N LYS A 121 8.42 -0.49 -13.39
CA LYS A 121 8.80 0.90 -13.06
C LYS A 121 7.65 1.66 -12.45
N GLU A 122 6.44 1.20 -12.67
CA GLU A 122 5.20 1.85 -12.25
C GLU A 122 4.56 1.07 -11.10
N PHE A 123 4.11 1.81 -10.11
CA PHE A 123 3.20 1.34 -9.08
C PHE A 123 1.83 1.98 -9.26
N ASN A 124 0.79 1.19 -9.21
CA ASN A 124 -0.59 1.63 -9.03
C ASN A 124 -1.39 0.56 -8.28
N VAL A 125 -2.47 0.97 -7.62
CA VAL A 125 -3.28 0.06 -6.79
C VAL A 125 -3.92 -1.06 -7.60
N PRO A 126 -4.50 -0.85 -8.79
CA PRO A 126 -5.03 -1.94 -9.61
C PRO A 126 -4.00 -3.01 -9.96
N LEU A 127 -2.78 -2.62 -10.35
CA LEU A 127 -1.70 -3.57 -10.65
C LEU A 127 -1.24 -4.31 -9.38
N TYR A 128 -1.12 -3.61 -8.25
CA TYR A 128 -0.78 -4.27 -7.00
C TYR A 128 -1.88 -5.25 -6.55
N ALA A 129 -3.15 -4.91 -6.77
CA ALA A 129 -4.26 -5.81 -6.48
C ALA A 129 -4.25 -7.05 -7.38
N SER A 130 -3.86 -6.94 -8.66
CA SER A 130 -3.72 -8.12 -9.53
C SER A 130 -2.54 -9.00 -9.13
N PHE A 131 -1.42 -8.43 -8.65
CA PHE A 131 -0.33 -9.18 -8.03
C PHE A 131 -0.82 -9.92 -6.78
N THR A 132 -1.59 -9.21 -5.95
CA THR A 132 -2.18 -9.77 -4.73
C THR A 132 -3.13 -10.92 -5.05
N GLU A 133 -3.95 -10.80 -6.09
CA GLU A 133 -4.86 -11.86 -6.53
C GLU A 133 -4.11 -13.14 -6.91
N LEU A 134 -3.02 -13.03 -7.67
CA LEU A 134 -2.20 -14.19 -8.01
C LEU A 134 -1.63 -14.88 -6.76
N VAL A 135 -1.17 -14.10 -5.77
CA VAL A 135 -0.66 -14.62 -4.50
C VAL A 135 -1.77 -15.25 -3.67
N ILE A 136 -2.97 -14.65 -3.64
CA ILE A 136 -4.13 -15.19 -2.92
C ILE A 136 -4.59 -16.51 -3.53
N GLN A 137 -4.67 -16.61 -4.85
CA GLN A 137 -5.04 -17.85 -5.53
C GLN A 137 -4.07 -19.01 -5.22
N LYS A 138 -2.79 -18.69 -5.07
CA LYS A 138 -1.76 -19.69 -4.77
C LYS A 138 -1.74 -20.11 -3.31
N TYR A 139 -1.75 -19.17 -2.39
CA TYR A 139 -1.48 -19.40 -0.96
C TYR A 139 -2.75 -19.39 -0.07
N GLN A 140 -3.89 -18.92 -0.58
CA GLN A 140 -5.19 -18.88 0.08
C GLN A 140 -5.15 -18.30 1.51
N PRO A 141 -4.66 -17.06 1.69
CA PRO A 141 -4.51 -16.46 3.00
C PRO A 141 -5.87 -16.26 3.68
N LYS A 142 -5.93 -16.67 4.96
CA LYS A 142 -7.06 -16.39 5.85
C LYS A 142 -6.99 -14.98 6.44
N TYR A 143 -5.78 -14.41 6.53
CA TYR A 143 -5.54 -13.08 7.11
C TYR A 143 -4.66 -12.24 6.19
N ILE A 144 -4.94 -10.92 6.16
CA ILE A 144 -4.12 -9.94 5.42
C ILE A 144 -3.72 -8.82 6.37
N ILE A 145 -2.45 -8.44 6.33
CA ILE A 145 -1.93 -7.25 7.01
C ILE A 145 -1.38 -6.31 5.95
N GLY A 146 -1.96 -5.12 5.84
CA GLY A 146 -1.56 -4.12 4.87
C GLY A 146 -1.11 -2.82 5.51
N HIS A 147 0.07 -2.31 5.10
CA HIS A 147 0.56 -1.02 5.55
C HIS A 147 0.40 0.03 4.44
N SER A 148 -0.15 1.21 4.79
CA SER A 148 -0.23 2.36 3.89
C SER A 148 -0.88 1.98 2.55
N MET A 149 -0.17 2.10 1.42
CA MET A 149 -0.67 1.69 0.09
C MET A 149 -0.99 0.19 0.01
N GLY A 150 -0.31 -0.67 0.77
CA GLY A 150 -0.67 -2.08 0.88
C GLY A 150 -2.03 -2.28 1.56
N GLY A 151 -2.37 -1.43 2.52
CA GLY A 151 -3.67 -1.46 3.20
C GLY A 151 -4.83 -1.10 2.28
N ILE A 152 -4.74 0.03 1.55
CA ILE A 152 -5.82 0.38 0.60
C ILE A 152 -5.89 -0.60 -0.57
N THR A 153 -4.77 -1.20 -0.96
CA THR A 153 -4.76 -2.27 -1.98
C THR A 153 -5.49 -3.52 -1.47
N ALA A 154 -5.28 -3.92 -0.20
CA ALA A 154 -6.00 -5.05 0.40
C ALA A 154 -7.52 -4.81 0.43
N ILE A 155 -7.95 -3.59 0.80
CA ILE A 155 -9.36 -3.17 0.76
C ILE A 155 -9.91 -3.26 -0.66
N TYR A 156 -9.20 -2.67 -1.64
CA TYR A 156 -9.63 -2.65 -3.04
C TYR A 156 -9.67 -4.07 -3.62
N HIS A 157 -8.66 -4.90 -3.31
CA HIS A 157 -8.63 -6.30 -3.73
C HIS A 157 -9.87 -7.05 -3.23
N GLN A 158 -10.17 -6.96 -1.93
CA GLN A 158 -11.32 -7.64 -1.33
C GLN A 158 -12.65 -7.20 -1.96
N TYR A 159 -12.79 -5.92 -2.30
CA TYR A 159 -13.98 -5.40 -2.96
C TYR A 159 -14.10 -5.85 -4.42
N HIS A 160 -12.98 -5.85 -5.15
CA HIS A 160 -12.97 -6.06 -6.61
C HIS A 160 -12.95 -7.54 -7.01
N TYR A 161 -12.13 -8.34 -6.33
CA TYR A 161 -11.99 -9.77 -6.64
C TYR A 161 -12.82 -10.66 -5.70
N GLY A 162 -12.94 -10.27 -4.45
CA GLY A 162 -13.57 -11.04 -3.39
C GLY A 162 -12.74 -12.27 -2.98
N ASN A 163 -12.54 -12.44 -1.68
CA ASN A 163 -11.96 -13.67 -1.13
C ASN A 163 -12.85 -14.14 0.01
N SER A 164 -13.64 -15.19 -0.23
CA SER A 164 -14.57 -15.76 0.77
C SER A 164 -13.84 -16.37 1.97
N GLU A 165 -12.58 -16.76 1.80
CA GLU A 165 -11.76 -17.37 2.85
C GLU A 165 -11.10 -16.33 3.75
N LEU A 166 -11.08 -15.05 3.35
CA LEU A 166 -10.51 -13.98 4.16
C LEU A 166 -11.37 -13.72 5.40
N LYS A 167 -10.82 -14.03 6.57
CA LYS A 167 -11.50 -13.87 7.87
C LYS A 167 -11.17 -12.54 8.53
N LYS A 168 -9.87 -12.13 8.49
CA LYS A 168 -9.41 -10.92 9.18
C LYS A 168 -8.49 -10.08 8.29
N MET A 169 -8.61 -8.76 8.44
CA MET A 169 -7.74 -7.79 7.78
C MET A 169 -7.25 -6.75 8.78
N VAL A 170 -5.94 -6.51 8.80
CA VAL A 170 -5.29 -5.47 9.62
C VAL A 170 -4.79 -4.37 8.70
N LEU A 171 -5.16 -3.13 8.98
CA LEU A 171 -4.75 -1.94 8.25
C LEU A 171 -3.88 -1.06 9.13
N LEU A 172 -2.64 -0.82 8.69
CA LEU A 172 -1.65 -0.01 9.38
C LEU A 172 -1.43 1.30 8.62
N GLY A 173 -1.84 2.44 9.15
CA GLY A 173 -1.63 3.75 8.52
C GLY A 173 -2.20 3.85 7.10
N ALA A 174 -3.29 3.14 6.79
CA ALA A 174 -3.86 3.09 5.46
C ALA A 174 -4.66 4.36 5.13
N PRO A 175 -4.53 4.92 3.91
CA PRO A 175 -5.43 5.96 3.43
C PRO A 175 -6.82 5.40 3.14
N SER A 176 -7.86 6.20 3.34
CA SER A 176 -9.24 5.80 3.02
C SER A 176 -9.57 5.99 1.54
N ASP A 177 -9.07 7.07 0.94
CA ASP A 177 -9.49 7.52 -0.39
C ASP A 177 -8.28 7.79 -1.29
N PHE A 178 -8.37 7.39 -2.56
CA PHE A 178 -7.31 7.70 -3.52
C PHE A 178 -7.22 9.19 -3.86
N SER A 179 -8.34 9.90 -3.78
CA SER A 179 -8.40 11.33 -4.01
C SER A 179 -7.50 12.14 -3.07
N ILE A 180 -7.32 11.69 -1.80
CA ILE A 180 -6.42 12.36 -0.85
C ILE A 180 -4.95 12.17 -1.23
N ILE A 181 -4.58 11.00 -1.75
CA ILE A 181 -3.22 10.70 -2.21
C ILE A 181 -2.87 11.61 -3.39
N LEU A 182 -3.76 11.68 -4.39
CA LEU A 182 -3.59 12.58 -5.53
C LEU A 182 -3.56 14.06 -5.10
N HIS A 183 -4.46 14.47 -4.18
CA HIS A 183 -4.48 15.83 -3.66
C HIS A 183 -3.15 16.21 -3.00
N ASN A 184 -2.61 15.35 -2.14
CA ASN A 184 -1.34 15.57 -1.46
C ASN A 184 -0.18 15.70 -2.48
N TYR A 185 -0.16 14.85 -3.51
CA TYR A 185 0.82 14.95 -4.58
C TYR A 185 0.71 16.26 -5.37
N LEU A 186 -0.49 16.64 -5.80
CA LEU A 186 -0.72 17.90 -6.51
C LEU A 186 -0.31 19.11 -5.68
N LYS A 187 -0.60 19.11 -4.38
CA LYS A 187 -0.22 20.15 -3.41
C LYS A 187 1.30 20.20 -3.20
N LEU A 188 1.95 19.04 -3.07
CA LEU A 188 3.40 18.93 -2.89
C LEU A 188 4.16 19.64 -4.02
N LEU A 189 3.79 19.38 -5.26
CA LEU A 189 4.39 19.97 -6.46
C LEU A 189 3.73 21.30 -6.88
N SER A 190 2.65 21.73 -6.23
CA SER A 190 1.84 22.90 -6.62
C SER A 190 1.33 22.80 -8.06
N LEU A 191 0.85 21.63 -8.48
CA LEU A 191 0.36 21.39 -9.83
C LEU A 191 -1.00 22.04 -10.07
N ASN A 192 -1.20 22.52 -11.29
CA ASN A 192 -2.39 23.25 -11.69
C ASN A 192 -3.59 22.33 -12.04
N ASN A 193 -4.76 22.94 -12.23
CA ASN A 193 -5.99 22.22 -12.55
C ASN A 193 -5.97 21.48 -13.91
N LYS A 194 -5.11 21.86 -14.86
CA LYS A 194 -4.98 21.12 -16.13
C LYS A 194 -4.37 19.74 -15.88
N ILE A 195 -3.34 19.68 -15.05
CA ILE A 195 -2.74 18.40 -14.64
C ILE A 195 -3.71 17.58 -13.78
N LYS A 196 -4.41 18.21 -12.83
CA LYS A 196 -5.46 17.52 -12.05
C LYS A 196 -6.50 16.86 -12.97
N LYS A 197 -7.08 17.61 -13.91
CA LYS A 197 -8.07 17.09 -14.87
C LYS A 197 -7.49 15.95 -15.74
N ALA A 198 -6.20 16.05 -16.13
CA ALA A 198 -5.56 15.00 -16.88
C ALA A 198 -5.41 13.69 -16.08
N PHE A 199 -5.15 13.74 -14.76
CA PHE A 199 -5.18 12.56 -13.88
C PHE A 199 -6.58 11.92 -13.85
N TYR A 200 -7.64 12.71 -13.64
CA TYR A 200 -9.02 12.20 -13.62
C TYR A 200 -9.42 11.54 -14.95
N HIS A 201 -9.06 12.17 -16.06
CA HIS A 201 -9.31 11.59 -17.38
C HIS A 201 -8.53 10.27 -17.57
N TYR A 202 -7.24 10.28 -17.26
CA TYR A 202 -6.37 9.12 -17.45
C TYR A 202 -6.77 7.90 -16.61
N THR A 203 -7.14 8.10 -15.34
CA THR A 203 -7.57 7.00 -14.48
C THR A 203 -8.90 6.40 -14.96
N ARG A 204 -9.80 7.23 -15.46
CA ARG A 204 -11.06 6.77 -16.05
C ARG A 204 -10.85 5.98 -17.33
N GLU A 205 -9.99 6.48 -18.24
CA GLU A 205 -9.71 5.80 -19.51
C GLU A 205 -8.91 4.50 -19.33
N ARG A 206 -7.89 4.52 -18.47
CA ARG A 206 -6.98 3.37 -18.32
C ARG A 206 -7.51 2.29 -17.39
N PHE A 207 -8.08 2.69 -16.27
CA PHE A 207 -8.46 1.77 -15.19
C PHE A 207 -9.98 1.63 -15.04
N GLN A 208 -10.79 2.40 -15.77
CA GLN A 208 -12.25 2.50 -15.61
C GLN A 208 -12.65 2.91 -14.17
N ILE A 209 -11.78 3.69 -13.52
CA ILE A 209 -11.94 4.14 -12.14
C ILE A 209 -12.12 5.65 -12.12
N ASP A 210 -13.19 6.11 -11.48
CA ASP A 210 -13.30 7.50 -11.05
C ASP A 210 -12.53 7.70 -9.73
N ILE A 211 -11.65 8.70 -9.68
CA ILE A 211 -10.80 8.96 -8.51
C ILE A 211 -11.64 9.24 -7.26
N ASP A 212 -12.77 9.94 -7.41
CA ASP A 212 -13.63 10.28 -6.28
C ASP A 212 -14.49 9.09 -5.81
N ASP A 213 -14.63 8.07 -6.66
CA ASP A 213 -15.31 6.82 -6.35
C ASP A 213 -14.37 5.74 -5.77
N PHE A 214 -13.06 5.92 -5.89
CA PHE A 214 -12.10 5.02 -5.30
C PHE A 214 -11.95 5.31 -3.79
N SER A 215 -12.86 4.74 -3.03
CA SER A 215 -13.00 5.01 -1.60
C SER A 215 -13.10 3.73 -0.79
N GLY A 216 -12.20 3.57 0.20
CA GLY A 216 -12.24 2.47 1.16
C GLY A 216 -13.54 2.43 1.96
N GLN A 217 -14.18 3.59 2.19
CA GLN A 217 -15.50 3.64 2.81
C GLN A 217 -16.56 2.92 1.95
N LYS A 218 -16.54 3.11 0.63
CA LYS A 218 -17.44 2.40 -0.29
C LYS A 218 -17.13 0.91 -0.31
N PHE A 219 -15.85 0.56 -0.37
CA PHE A 219 -15.39 -0.82 -0.50
C PHE A 219 -15.67 -1.66 0.75
N LEU A 220 -15.58 -1.05 1.94
CA LEU A 220 -15.76 -1.74 3.22
C LEU A 220 -17.20 -1.73 3.75
N LYS A 221 -18.10 -0.98 3.12
CA LYS A 221 -19.49 -0.79 3.61
C LYS A 221 -20.23 -2.11 3.87
N SER A 222 -20.01 -3.10 3.03
CA SER A 222 -20.67 -4.42 3.11
C SER A 222 -19.66 -5.55 3.35
N SER A 223 -18.44 -5.24 3.78
CA SER A 223 -17.41 -6.25 4.03
C SER A 223 -17.77 -7.10 5.26
N PRO A 224 -17.85 -8.43 5.13
CA PRO A 224 -18.06 -9.33 6.25
C PRO A 224 -16.77 -9.61 7.02
N THR A 225 -15.60 -9.24 6.46
CA THR A 225 -14.28 -9.49 7.04
C THR A 225 -14.14 -8.74 8.36
N GLN A 226 -13.64 -9.40 9.39
CA GLN A 226 -13.29 -8.72 10.63
C GLN A 226 -12.07 -7.81 10.43
N GLY A 227 -12.10 -6.62 10.97
CA GLY A 227 -11.09 -5.59 10.76
C GLY A 227 -10.41 -5.09 12.03
N MET A 228 -9.11 -4.78 11.89
CA MET A 228 -8.37 -3.98 12.85
C MET A 228 -7.68 -2.83 12.12
N ILE A 229 -8.02 -1.60 12.49
CA ILE A 229 -7.40 -0.39 11.94
C ILE A 229 -6.47 0.16 13.01
N ILE A 230 -5.18 0.29 12.71
CA ILE A 230 -4.19 0.89 13.60
C ILE A 230 -3.62 2.12 12.93
N HIS A 231 -3.66 3.26 13.62
CA HIS A 231 -3.20 4.52 13.04
C HIS A 231 -2.67 5.46 14.12
N ASP A 232 -1.55 6.11 13.81
CA ASP A 232 -0.94 7.07 14.72
C ASP A 232 -1.57 8.46 14.57
N THR A 233 -1.84 9.11 15.71
CA THR A 233 -2.43 10.47 15.70
C THR A 233 -1.47 11.54 15.18
N ASP A 234 -0.16 11.27 15.21
CA ASP A 234 0.91 12.15 14.72
C ASP A 234 1.40 11.76 13.31
N ASP A 235 0.66 10.87 12.61
CA ASP A 235 0.99 10.51 11.23
C ASP A 235 0.84 11.73 10.31
N THR A 236 1.95 12.19 9.74
CA THR A 236 2.01 13.34 8.82
C THR A 236 1.97 12.94 7.34
N VAL A 237 1.99 11.64 7.03
CA VAL A 237 1.94 11.08 5.67
C VAL A 237 0.50 10.80 5.28
N VAL A 238 -0.17 10.00 6.12
CA VAL A 238 -1.61 9.71 6.03
C VAL A 238 -2.25 10.18 7.33
N LEU A 239 -3.08 11.20 7.25
CA LEU A 239 -3.66 11.80 8.45
C LEU A 239 -4.60 10.82 9.17
N PHE A 240 -4.63 10.89 10.49
CA PHE A 240 -5.49 10.04 11.35
C PHE A 240 -6.99 10.09 10.97
N GLU A 241 -7.42 11.19 10.35
CA GLU A 241 -8.79 11.34 9.82
C GLU A 241 -9.16 10.24 8.81
N GLU A 242 -8.18 9.70 8.07
CA GLU A 242 -8.42 8.62 7.12
C GLU A 242 -8.83 7.32 7.84
N ALA A 243 -8.19 7.02 8.97
CA ALA A 243 -8.58 5.88 9.80
C ALA A 243 -9.98 6.02 10.38
N LYS A 244 -10.36 7.22 10.81
CA LYS A 244 -11.72 7.51 11.31
C LYS A 244 -12.78 7.27 10.23
N LYS A 245 -12.51 7.67 8.99
CA LYS A 245 -13.42 7.42 7.86
C LYS A 245 -13.64 5.93 7.61
N LEU A 246 -12.56 5.13 7.62
CA LEU A 246 -12.64 3.68 7.48
C LEU A 246 -13.44 3.06 8.63
N ALA A 247 -13.11 3.40 9.87
CA ALA A 247 -13.78 2.88 11.07
C ALA A 247 -15.27 3.22 11.13
N ALA A 248 -15.65 4.42 10.68
CA ALA A 248 -17.05 4.83 10.65
C ALA A 248 -17.93 3.95 9.74
N THR A 249 -17.32 3.34 8.72
CA THR A 249 -18.05 2.57 7.71
C THR A 249 -17.88 1.06 7.87
N TRP A 250 -16.71 0.60 8.27
CA TRP A 250 -16.41 -0.82 8.43
C TRP A 250 -16.91 -1.34 9.78
N LYS A 251 -18.16 -1.83 9.80
CA LYS A 251 -18.88 -2.18 11.04
C LYS A 251 -18.25 -3.31 11.85
N SER A 252 -17.55 -4.23 11.20
CA SER A 252 -16.84 -5.36 11.82
C SER A 252 -15.38 -5.01 12.17
N ALA A 253 -15.00 -3.73 12.17
CA ALA A 253 -13.64 -3.33 12.50
C ALA A 253 -13.56 -2.57 13.83
N THR A 254 -12.41 -2.75 14.50
CA THR A 254 -11.98 -1.94 15.64
C THR A 254 -10.94 -0.91 15.21
N LEU A 255 -10.94 0.27 15.82
CA LEU A 255 -9.93 1.31 15.61
C LEU A 255 -9.06 1.41 16.87
N MET A 256 -7.76 1.20 16.68
CA MET A 256 -6.72 1.45 17.67
C MET A 256 -5.91 2.67 17.25
N SER A 257 -5.86 3.70 18.07
CA SER A 257 -4.98 4.85 17.89
C SER A 257 -3.70 4.68 18.69
N THR A 258 -2.59 5.12 18.10
CA THR A 258 -1.30 5.30 18.77
C THR A 258 -0.91 6.77 18.75
N ASN A 259 0.16 7.12 19.47
CA ASN A 259 0.70 8.47 19.48
C ASN A 259 2.23 8.42 19.49
N GLY A 260 2.87 9.21 18.62
CA GLY A 260 4.33 9.34 18.55
C GLY A 260 5.05 8.26 17.75
N LEU A 261 4.33 7.28 17.16
CA LEU A 261 4.92 6.25 16.30
C LEU A 261 5.05 6.71 14.83
N GLY A 262 4.25 7.70 14.44
CA GLY A 262 4.16 8.22 13.09
C GLY A 262 3.69 7.18 12.08
N HIS A 263 3.98 7.41 10.80
CA HIS A 263 3.46 6.57 9.69
C HIS A 263 3.96 5.12 9.70
N SER A 264 5.12 4.86 10.27
CA SER A 264 5.72 3.50 10.22
C SER A 264 5.07 2.50 11.17
N LEU A 265 4.52 2.95 12.31
CA LEU A 265 3.85 2.12 13.31
C LEU A 265 4.71 0.93 13.80
N HIS A 266 6.05 1.09 13.80
CA HIS A 266 6.98 0.06 14.24
C HIS A 266 7.08 0.09 15.77
N ASP A 267 6.30 -0.73 16.43
CA ASP A 267 6.23 -0.80 17.90
C ASP A 267 5.89 -2.22 18.36
N GLU A 268 6.42 -2.65 19.48
CA GLU A 268 6.23 -4.00 20.02
C GLU A 268 4.79 -4.21 20.52
N GLU A 269 4.20 -3.22 21.19
CA GLU A 269 2.81 -3.30 21.65
C GLU A 269 1.85 -3.41 20.46
N VAL A 270 2.09 -2.65 19.40
CA VAL A 270 1.33 -2.74 18.14
C VAL A 270 1.41 -4.15 17.57
N ASN A 271 2.62 -4.74 17.50
CA ASN A 271 2.81 -6.10 16.99
C ASN A 271 2.04 -7.13 17.85
N GLN A 272 2.12 -7.04 19.17
CA GLN A 272 1.40 -7.93 20.10
C GLN A 272 -0.13 -7.80 19.92
N LYS A 273 -0.66 -6.59 19.75
CA LYS A 273 -2.09 -6.36 19.48
C LYS A 273 -2.54 -6.97 18.17
N ILE A 274 -1.72 -6.87 17.11
CA ILE A 274 -1.99 -7.52 15.82
C ILE A 274 -2.10 -9.04 16.02
N VAL A 275 -1.09 -9.64 16.65
CA VAL A 275 -1.07 -11.09 16.88
C VAL A 275 -2.27 -11.54 17.71
N ALA A 276 -2.58 -10.84 18.80
CA ALA A 276 -3.74 -11.13 19.63
C ALA A 276 -5.04 -11.11 18.81
N PHE A 277 -5.26 -10.06 18.01
CA PHE A 277 -6.42 -9.94 17.13
C PHE A 277 -6.51 -11.11 16.13
N LEU A 278 -5.40 -11.54 15.53
CA LEU A 278 -5.42 -12.64 14.57
C LEU A 278 -5.74 -13.99 15.22
N LEU A 279 -5.34 -14.20 16.48
CA LEU A 279 -5.57 -15.44 17.24
C LEU A 279 -6.92 -15.50 17.94
N GLU A 280 -7.64 -14.40 18.08
CA GLU A 280 -9.03 -14.42 18.59
C GLU A 280 -9.91 -15.31 17.69
N ALA A 281 -10.83 -16.06 18.29
CA ALA A 281 -11.72 -16.98 17.58
C ALA A 281 -12.82 -16.27 16.77
#